data_0d649e9bc3e01bb21591ecb4b4b6ade1
#
_entry.id   0d649e9bc3e01bb21591ecb4b4b6ade1
#
_cell.length_a   1.000
_cell.length_b   1.000
_cell.length_c   1.000
_cell.angle_alpha   90.00
_cell.angle_beta   90.00
_cell.angle_gamma   90.00
#
_symmetry.space_group_name_H-M   'P 1'
#
loop_
_entity.id
_entity.type
_entity.pdbx_description
1 polymer ?
#
loop_
_entity_poly.entity_id
_entity_poly.type
_entity_poly.pdbx_seq_one_letter_code
_entity_poly.pdbx_strand_id
1 'polypeptide(L)'
;ALLYRAKGPLEKALKFTLVGLYIFFLISSFRGRVEANWTSAAIIPLVILSHRFLYNKIKWRKALYYTLPVTVLLVLAVRVAMIKDIAQVKAIKERFHSWHKWPQQMKERTGGLPVAFNSSYQRASKYWFYTGQVTYSPNWYRGRRNNYNFWPLEDSLLGKPVYILDVYNREQFKDTVLTPIGWVGYRYDSAYA
;
A
#
# COMPACT_ATOMS: atom_id res chain seq x y z
N ALA A 1 -0.74 -12.71 -25.57
CA ALA A 1 -2.12 -12.20 -25.55
C ALA A 1 -2.37 -11.16 -26.66
N LEU A 2 -1.58 -10.10 -26.74
CA LEU A 2 -1.78 -9.01 -27.75
C LEU A 2 -1.61 -9.52 -29.18
N LEU A 3 -0.66 -10.41 -29.44
CA LEU A 3 -0.40 -11.02 -30.75
C LEU A 3 -1.41 -12.10 -31.15
N TYR A 4 -2.29 -12.49 -30.22
CA TYR A 4 -3.32 -13.48 -30.51
C TYR A 4 -4.43 -12.88 -31.37
N ARG A 5 -4.74 -13.55 -32.50
CA ARG A 5 -5.87 -13.19 -33.35
C ARG A 5 -7.15 -13.81 -32.81
N ALA A 6 -7.98 -13.00 -32.19
CA ALA A 6 -9.25 -13.44 -31.60
C ALA A 6 -10.20 -13.95 -32.69
N LYS A 7 -10.75 -15.15 -32.51
CA LYS A 7 -11.62 -15.81 -33.49
C LYS A 7 -13.10 -15.67 -33.15
N GLY A 8 -13.44 -15.77 -31.87
CA GLY A 8 -14.83 -15.72 -31.41
C GLY A 8 -15.20 -14.40 -30.73
N PRO A 9 -16.49 -14.17 -30.49
CA PRO A 9 -16.97 -12.95 -29.84
C PRO A 9 -16.41 -12.79 -28.43
N LEU A 10 -16.34 -13.87 -27.64
CA LEU A 10 -15.75 -13.86 -26.29
C LEU A 10 -14.27 -13.45 -26.32
N GLU A 11 -13.49 -14.02 -27.23
CA GLU A 11 -12.06 -13.70 -27.34
C GLU A 11 -11.83 -12.24 -27.78
N LYS A 12 -12.69 -11.72 -28.63
CA LYS A 12 -12.70 -10.29 -29.03
C LYS A 12 -13.02 -9.40 -27.83
N ALA A 13 -14.04 -9.74 -27.05
CA ALA A 13 -14.40 -9.03 -25.82
C ALA A 13 -13.25 -9.01 -24.81
N LEU A 14 -12.63 -10.18 -24.53
CA LEU A 14 -11.47 -10.29 -23.65
C LEU A 14 -10.29 -9.44 -24.14
N LYS A 15 -10.04 -9.45 -25.46
CA LYS A 15 -8.97 -8.64 -26.04
C LYS A 15 -9.26 -7.15 -25.93
N PHE A 16 -10.51 -6.75 -26.19
CA PHE A 16 -10.95 -5.37 -26.02
C PHE A 16 -10.79 -4.91 -24.55
N THR A 17 -11.25 -5.71 -23.60
CA THR A 17 -11.08 -5.45 -22.16
C THR A 17 -9.61 -5.31 -21.77
N LEU A 18 -8.75 -6.24 -22.23
CA LEU A 18 -7.32 -6.19 -21.95
C LEU A 18 -6.68 -4.91 -22.46
N VAL A 19 -6.90 -4.60 -23.73
CA VAL A 19 -6.32 -3.42 -24.38
C VAL A 19 -6.90 -2.14 -23.79
N GLY A 20 -8.20 -2.09 -23.57
CA GLY A 20 -8.89 -0.93 -22.99
C GLY A 20 -8.40 -0.59 -21.58
N LEU A 21 -8.25 -1.60 -20.71
CA LEU A 21 -7.71 -1.39 -19.36
C LEU A 21 -6.27 -0.86 -19.39
N TYR A 22 -5.40 -1.44 -20.22
CA TYR A 22 -4.02 -0.97 -20.31
C TYR A 22 -3.92 0.44 -20.89
N ILE A 23 -4.69 0.76 -21.92
CA ILE A 23 -4.73 2.12 -22.49
C ILE A 23 -5.28 3.10 -21.47
N PHE A 24 -6.38 2.76 -20.77
CA PHE A 24 -6.95 3.59 -19.72
C PHE A 24 -5.94 3.94 -18.63
N PHE A 25 -5.25 2.94 -18.08
CA PHE A 25 -4.26 3.19 -17.03
C PHE A 25 -3.00 3.87 -17.55
N LEU A 26 -2.61 3.62 -18.79
CA LEU A 26 -1.51 4.35 -19.43
C LEU A 26 -1.84 5.85 -19.53
N ILE A 27 -3.02 6.19 -20.05
CA ILE A 27 -3.45 7.59 -20.15
C ILE A 27 -3.58 8.20 -18.75
N SER A 28 -4.15 7.47 -17.79
CA SER A 28 -4.31 7.94 -16.42
C SER A 28 -2.96 8.22 -15.74
N SER A 29 -1.90 7.49 -16.09
CA SER A 29 -0.57 7.68 -15.53
C SER A 29 0.08 9.02 -15.89
N PHE A 30 -0.35 9.65 -16.98
CA PHE A 30 0.09 11.00 -17.36
C PHE A 30 -0.59 12.10 -16.51
N ARG A 31 -1.73 11.80 -15.89
CA ARG A 31 -2.48 12.77 -15.08
C ARG A 31 -2.29 12.61 -13.58
N GLY A 32 -1.83 11.45 -13.15
CA GLY A 32 -1.67 11.18 -11.73
C GLY A 32 -1.06 9.82 -11.44
N ARG A 33 -0.92 9.53 -10.15
CA ARG A 33 -0.34 8.28 -9.69
C ARG A 33 -1.28 7.12 -9.94
N VAL A 34 -0.81 6.11 -10.65
CA VAL A 34 -1.49 4.83 -10.87
C VAL A 34 -0.82 3.76 -10.01
N GLU A 35 -1.58 3.04 -9.22
CA GLU A 35 -1.08 1.94 -8.41
C GLU A 35 -1.05 0.65 -9.25
N ALA A 36 0.02 -0.14 -9.14
CA ALA A 36 0.22 -1.35 -9.93
C ALA A 36 -0.90 -2.39 -9.78
N ASN A 37 -1.55 -2.44 -8.61
CA ASN A 37 -2.67 -3.36 -8.35
C ASN A 37 -3.96 -2.99 -9.10
N TRP A 38 -4.09 -1.78 -9.62
CA TRP A 38 -5.30 -1.39 -10.39
C TRP A 38 -5.40 -2.12 -11.72
N THR A 39 -4.27 -2.54 -12.28
CA THR A 39 -4.23 -3.33 -13.51
C THR A 39 -4.57 -4.80 -13.29
N SER A 40 -4.81 -5.24 -12.05
CA SER A 40 -5.09 -6.65 -11.72
C SER A 40 -6.31 -7.23 -12.45
N ALA A 41 -7.32 -6.39 -12.74
CA ALA A 41 -8.48 -6.79 -13.54
C ALA A 41 -8.10 -7.27 -14.95
N ALA A 42 -6.96 -6.81 -15.49
CA ALA A 42 -6.46 -7.21 -16.80
C ALA A 42 -5.78 -8.61 -16.78
N ILE A 43 -5.50 -9.18 -15.60
CA ILE A 43 -4.82 -10.48 -15.47
C ILE A 43 -5.69 -11.60 -16.06
N ILE A 44 -6.99 -11.58 -15.81
CA ILE A 44 -7.91 -12.62 -16.29
C ILE A 44 -7.89 -12.71 -17.83
N PRO A 45 -8.21 -11.64 -18.57
CA PRO A 45 -8.13 -11.69 -20.03
C PRO A 45 -6.71 -11.93 -20.54
N LEU A 46 -5.68 -11.45 -19.85
CA LEU A 46 -4.28 -11.71 -20.18
C LEU A 46 -3.96 -13.20 -20.14
N VAL A 47 -4.31 -13.89 -19.07
CA VAL A 47 -4.03 -15.32 -18.88
C VAL A 47 -4.79 -16.15 -19.91
N ILE A 48 -6.08 -15.90 -20.11
CA ILE A 48 -6.92 -16.65 -21.06
C ILE A 48 -6.38 -16.51 -22.49
N LEU A 49 -6.12 -15.28 -22.94
CA LEU A 49 -5.63 -15.01 -24.29
C LEU A 49 -4.19 -15.52 -24.49
N SER A 50 -3.36 -15.47 -23.46
CA SER A 50 -2.00 -16.04 -23.50
C SER A 50 -2.05 -17.56 -23.61
N HIS A 51 -2.92 -18.22 -22.85
CA HIS A 51 -3.12 -19.67 -22.95
C HIS A 51 -3.56 -20.06 -24.38
N ARG A 52 -4.56 -19.38 -24.94
CA ARG A 52 -5.02 -19.61 -26.31
C ARG A 52 -3.91 -19.42 -27.34
N PHE A 53 -3.06 -18.41 -27.17
CA PHE A 53 -1.90 -18.18 -28.05
C PHE A 53 -0.88 -19.32 -27.95
N LEU A 54 -0.55 -19.75 -26.74
CA LEU A 54 0.47 -20.75 -26.47
C LEU A 54 0.02 -22.17 -26.85
N TYR A 55 -1.29 -22.43 -26.80
CA TYR A 55 -1.82 -23.77 -27.07
C TYR A 55 -1.33 -24.36 -28.42
N ASN A 56 -1.32 -23.53 -29.45
CA ASN A 56 -0.89 -23.96 -30.82
C ASN A 56 0.55 -23.55 -31.16
N LYS A 57 1.34 -23.03 -30.20
CA LYS A 57 2.69 -22.52 -30.43
C LYS A 57 3.72 -23.25 -29.58
N ILE A 58 4.13 -24.44 -30.02
CA ILE A 58 4.99 -25.34 -29.25
C ILE A 58 6.31 -24.71 -28.79
N LYS A 59 6.93 -23.89 -29.66
CA LYS A 59 8.19 -23.21 -29.33
C LYS A 59 8.00 -22.23 -28.14
N TRP A 60 6.93 -21.44 -28.16
CA TRP A 60 6.61 -20.48 -27.08
C TRP A 60 6.19 -21.20 -25.80
N ARG A 61 5.48 -22.31 -25.92
CA ARG A 61 5.10 -23.16 -24.77
C ARG A 61 6.33 -23.76 -24.09
N LYS A 62 7.29 -24.28 -24.88
CA LYS A 62 8.57 -24.75 -24.34
C LYS A 62 9.36 -23.64 -23.68
N ALA A 63 9.46 -22.44 -24.29
CA ALA A 63 10.12 -21.30 -23.70
C ALA A 63 9.50 -20.94 -22.35
N LEU A 64 8.15 -20.86 -22.26
CA LEU A 64 7.45 -20.59 -21.01
C LEU A 64 7.74 -21.66 -19.95
N TYR A 65 7.77 -22.93 -20.33
CA TYR A 65 8.05 -24.05 -19.42
C TYR A 65 9.42 -23.91 -18.74
N TYR A 66 10.42 -23.42 -19.44
CA TYR A 66 11.75 -23.20 -18.87
C TYR A 66 11.88 -21.85 -18.15
N THR A 67 11.25 -20.80 -18.65
CA THR A 67 11.38 -19.47 -18.04
C THR A 67 10.53 -19.30 -16.79
N LEU A 68 9.39 -19.98 -16.69
CA LEU A 68 8.48 -19.83 -15.55
C LEU A 68 9.13 -20.24 -14.22
N PRO A 69 9.76 -21.43 -14.09
CA PRO A 69 10.44 -21.81 -12.85
C PRO A 69 11.55 -20.82 -12.45
N VAL A 70 12.33 -20.37 -13.44
CA VAL A 70 13.40 -19.38 -13.21
C VAL A 70 12.82 -18.08 -12.69
N THR A 71 11.74 -17.59 -13.28
CA THR A 71 11.06 -16.36 -12.83
C THR A 71 10.50 -16.52 -11.43
N VAL A 72 9.86 -17.66 -11.12
CA VAL A 72 9.34 -17.94 -9.77
C VAL A 72 10.46 -17.97 -8.74
N LEU A 73 11.57 -18.65 -9.04
CA LEU A 73 12.73 -18.71 -8.15
C LEU A 73 13.34 -17.32 -7.93
N LEU A 74 13.43 -16.51 -8.97
CA LEU A 74 13.94 -15.14 -8.88
C LEU A 74 13.03 -14.27 -8.00
N VAL A 75 11.72 -14.35 -8.18
CA VAL A 75 10.75 -13.62 -7.35
C VAL A 75 10.83 -14.07 -5.88
N LEU A 76 10.96 -15.38 -5.64
CA LEU A 76 11.14 -15.92 -4.29
C LEU A 76 12.46 -15.45 -3.66
N ALA A 77 13.56 -15.47 -4.41
CA ALA A 77 14.85 -14.99 -3.95
C ALA A 77 14.80 -13.50 -3.56
N VAL A 78 14.17 -12.66 -4.39
CA VAL A 78 13.96 -11.24 -4.07
C VAL A 78 13.11 -11.08 -2.82
N ARG A 79 12.03 -11.85 -2.66
CA ARG A 79 11.19 -11.80 -1.46
C ARG A 79 11.96 -12.22 -0.20
N VAL A 80 12.75 -13.29 -0.27
CA VAL A 80 13.60 -13.72 0.85
C VAL A 80 14.64 -12.65 1.19
N ALA A 81 15.28 -12.06 0.18
CA ALA A 81 16.23 -10.97 0.37
C ALA A 81 15.60 -9.74 1.05
N MET A 82 14.35 -9.42 0.68
CA MET A 82 13.59 -8.34 1.34
C MET A 82 13.23 -8.68 2.79
N ILE A 83 12.77 -9.90 3.07
CA ILE A 83 12.38 -10.34 4.43
C ILE A 83 13.61 -10.39 5.36
N LYS A 84 14.74 -10.88 4.84
CA LYS A 84 15.99 -10.99 5.60
C LYS A 84 16.80 -9.69 5.66
N ASP A 85 16.36 -8.61 5.02
CA ASP A 85 17.06 -7.33 4.89
C ASP A 85 18.50 -7.47 4.36
N ILE A 86 18.73 -8.46 3.48
CA ILE A 86 20.07 -8.78 2.95
C ILE A 86 20.64 -7.60 2.15
N ALA A 87 19.78 -6.95 1.39
CA ALA A 87 20.19 -5.83 0.54
C ALA A 87 20.36 -4.50 1.30
N GLN A 88 19.97 -4.42 2.57
CA GLN A 88 20.02 -3.23 3.45
C GLN A 88 19.53 -1.93 2.77
N VAL A 89 18.53 -2.05 1.90
CA VAL A 89 17.98 -0.92 1.18
C VAL A 89 17.16 -0.07 2.15
N LYS A 90 17.60 1.18 2.38
CA LYS A 90 16.97 2.12 3.33
C LYS A 90 15.45 2.21 3.17
N ALA A 91 14.95 2.31 1.93
CA ALA A 91 13.52 2.39 1.65
C ALA A 91 12.74 1.12 2.09
N ILE A 92 13.36 -0.06 1.96
CA ILE A 92 12.77 -1.34 2.38
C ILE A 92 12.79 -1.42 3.90
N LYS A 93 13.90 -1.05 4.52
CA LYS A 93 14.07 -1.05 5.97
C LYS A 93 13.05 -0.14 6.65
N GLU A 94 12.92 1.09 6.22
CA GLU A 94 11.94 2.06 6.74
C GLU A 94 10.49 1.62 6.53
N ARG A 95 10.20 0.99 5.39
CA ARG A 95 8.82 0.62 5.02
C ARG A 95 8.32 -0.67 5.66
N PHE A 96 9.23 -1.64 5.92
CA PHE A 96 8.85 -2.97 6.39
C PHE A 96 9.49 -3.32 7.74
N HIS A 97 10.78 -3.11 7.94
CA HIS A 97 11.49 -3.62 9.12
C HIS A 97 11.36 -2.75 10.37
N SER A 98 11.25 -1.44 10.23
CA SER A 98 11.09 -0.53 11.37
C SER A 98 9.79 -0.73 12.15
N TRP A 99 8.75 -1.27 11.49
CA TRP A 99 7.44 -1.48 12.08
C TRP A 99 7.34 -2.61 13.11
N HIS A 100 8.36 -3.43 13.28
CA HIS A 100 8.37 -4.44 14.34
C HIS A 100 8.66 -3.86 15.73
N LYS A 101 9.53 -2.85 15.80
CA LYS A 101 9.99 -2.29 17.09
C LYS A 101 9.36 -0.93 17.40
N TRP A 102 9.27 -0.07 16.41
CA TRP A 102 8.80 1.30 16.58
C TRP A 102 7.40 1.42 17.20
N PRO A 103 6.36 0.68 16.77
CA PRO A 103 5.02 0.79 17.35
C PRO A 103 4.98 0.41 18.83
N GLN A 104 5.71 -0.61 19.25
CA GLN A 104 5.78 -1.01 20.66
C GLN A 104 6.45 0.07 21.51
N GLN A 105 7.58 0.59 21.06
CA GLN A 105 8.25 1.70 21.73
C GLN A 105 7.35 2.94 21.82
N MET A 106 6.58 3.22 20.79
CA MET A 106 5.63 4.32 20.80
C MET A 106 4.50 4.10 21.80
N LYS A 107 3.93 2.89 21.85
CA LYS A 107 2.90 2.50 22.81
C LYS A 107 3.37 2.66 24.25
N GLU A 108 4.59 2.24 24.57
CA GLU A 108 5.19 2.39 25.88
C GLU A 108 5.35 3.88 26.26
N ARG A 109 5.82 4.70 25.32
CA ARG A 109 6.04 6.14 25.55
C ARG A 109 4.76 6.94 25.69
N THR A 110 3.71 6.56 24.99
CA THR A 110 2.40 7.21 25.11
C THR A 110 1.66 6.81 26.39
N GLY A 111 2.21 5.87 27.17
CA GLY A 111 1.56 5.41 28.40
C GLY A 111 0.20 4.79 28.16
N GLY A 112 -0.03 4.25 26.96
CA GLY A 112 -1.32 3.68 26.55
C GLY A 112 -2.35 4.71 26.08
N LEU A 113 -2.01 5.98 26.00
CA LEU A 113 -2.90 6.98 25.41
C LEU A 113 -3.20 6.67 23.94
N PRO A 114 -4.39 7.06 23.46
CA PRO A 114 -4.75 6.89 22.07
C PRO A 114 -3.76 7.54 21.11
N VAL A 115 -3.47 6.87 20.00
CA VAL A 115 -2.57 7.38 18.95
C VAL A 115 -3.37 7.57 17.67
N ALA A 116 -3.20 8.69 17.03
CA ALA A 116 -3.80 9.02 15.74
C ALA A 116 -2.73 9.37 14.70
N PHE A 117 -2.95 8.96 13.46
CA PHE A 117 -2.10 9.31 12.33
C PHE A 117 -2.85 10.23 11.37
N ASN A 118 -2.50 11.50 11.37
CA ASN A 118 -3.17 12.46 10.51
C ASN A 118 -3.04 12.07 9.04
N SER A 119 -4.20 11.97 8.37
CA SER A 119 -4.31 11.67 6.94
C SER A 119 -3.55 10.42 6.44
N SER A 120 -3.30 9.44 7.32
CA SER A 120 -2.52 8.24 6.96
C SER A 120 -3.11 6.95 7.52
N TYR A 121 -4.17 6.47 6.88
CA TYR A 121 -4.80 5.18 7.24
C TYR A 121 -3.83 4.00 7.18
N GLN A 122 -2.83 4.02 6.26
CA GLN A 122 -1.84 2.94 6.16
C GLN A 122 -0.99 2.83 7.43
N ARG A 123 -0.59 3.97 8.01
CA ARG A 123 0.20 4.00 9.25
C ARG A 123 -0.67 3.63 10.45
N ALA A 124 -1.88 4.16 10.50
CA ALA A 124 -2.84 3.82 11.54
C ALA A 124 -3.09 2.31 11.56
N SER A 125 -3.42 1.70 10.42
CA SER A 125 -3.64 0.26 10.31
C SER A 125 -2.42 -0.58 10.71
N LYS A 126 -1.22 -0.16 10.32
CA LYS A 126 0.01 -0.84 10.73
C LYS A 126 0.24 -0.75 12.23
N TYR A 127 0.07 0.44 12.81
CA TYR A 127 0.23 0.61 14.25
C TYR A 127 -0.76 -0.26 15.01
N TRP A 128 -2.03 -0.27 14.62
CA TRP A 128 -3.05 -1.14 15.21
C TRP A 128 -2.67 -2.61 15.11
N PHE A 129 -2.25 -3.06 13.92
CA PHE A 129 -1.84 -4.44 13.68
C PHE A 129 -0.69 -4.89 14.61
N TYR A 130 0.35 -4.06 14.77
CA TYR A 130 1.52 -4.42 15.57
C TYR A 130 1.33 -4.23 17.08
N THR A 131 0.47 -3.32 17.51
CA THR A 131 0.29 -3.01 18.95
C THR A 131 -0.96 -3.62 19.56
N GLY A 132 -1.92 -4.04 18.75
CA GLY A 132 -3.26 -4.42 19.20
C GLY A 132 -4.11 -3.24 19.69
N GLN A 133 -3.56 -2.01 19.74
CA GLN A 133 -4.26 -0.82 20.20
C GLN A 133 -5.02 -0.17 19.05
N VAL A 134 -6.32 0.08 19.26
CA VAL A 134 -7.15 0.82 18.30
C VAL A 134 -6.50 2.15 17.99
N THR A 135 -6.42 2.48 16.72
CA THR A 135 -5.74 3.66 16.22
C THR A 135 -6.66 4.44 15.30
N TYR A 136 -6.44 5.72 15.22
CA TYR A 136 -7.31 6.66 14.52
C TYR A 136 -6.58 7.27 13.34
N SER A 137 -7.32 7.68 12.32
CA SER A 137 -6.77 8.37 11.14
C SER A 137 -7.66 9.55 10.75
N PRO A 138 -7.63 10.65 11.51
CA PRO A 138 -8.37 11.83 11.15
C PRO A 138 -7.93 12.36 9.79
N ASN A 139 -8.87 12.89 9.02
CA ASN A 139 -8.64 13.38 7.67
C ASN A 139 -8.76 14.92 7.63
N TRP A 140 -7.87 15.61 8.31
CA TRP A 140 -7.92 17.09 8.44
C TRP A 140 -7.69 17.83 7.12
N TYR A 141 -6.87 17.23 6.23
CA TYR A 141 -6.55 17.87 4.95
C TYR A 141 -7.56 17.56 3.84
N ARG A 142 -8.76 17.07 4.18
CA ARG A 142 -9.79 16.69 3.20
C ARG A 142 -9.26 15.77 2.09
N GLY A 143 -8.32 14.90 2.44
CA GLY A 143 -7.80 13.91 1.54
C GLY A 143 -8.85 12.86 1.16
N ARG A 144 -8.43 11.86 0.41
CA ARG A 144 -9.28 10.75 -0.01
C ARG A 144 -9.89 10.05 1.21
N ARG A 145 -11.21 9.92 1.25
CA ARG A 145 -11.92 9.17 2.28
C ARG A 145 -11.53 7.71 2.27
N ASN A 146 -11.46 7.11 3.43
CA ASN A 146 -11.10 5.72 3.67
C ASN A 146 -11.96 5.15 4.80
N ASN A 147 -11.79 3.88 5.17
CA ASN A 147 -12.62 3.20 6.15
C ASN A 147 -12.63 3.91 7.52
N TYR A 148 -11.54 4.54 7.94
CA TYR A 148 -11.51 5.29 9.20
C TYR A 148 -12.47 6.47 9.23
N ASN A 149 -12.83 7.04 8.09
CA ASN A 149 -13.80 8.13 8.00
C ASN A 149 -15.27 7.65 8.08
N PHE A 150 -15.51 6.33 8.03
CA PHE A 150 -16.84 5.74 8.16
C PHE A 150 -17.04 5.08 9.52
N TRP A 151 -15.97 4.74 10.23
CA TRP A 151 -16.06 4.17 11.56
C TRP A 151 -16.15 5.30 12.60
N PRO A 152 -17.09 5.27 13.53
CA PRO A 152 -17.27 6.30 14.56
C PRO A 152 -16.22 6.15 15.69
N LEU A 153 -14.96 5.87 15.32
CA LEU A 153 -13.89 5.67 16.28
C LEU A 153 -13.48 6.96 16.96
N GLU A 154 -13.60 8.09 16.24
CA GLU A 154 -13.18 9.41 16.72
C GLU A 154 -14.05 9.91 17.85
N ASP A 155 -15.34 9.50 17.91
CA ASP A 155 -16.25 9.89 18.99
C ASP A 155 -15.74 9.42 20.37
N SER A 156 -15.01 8.32 20.42
CA SER A 156 -14.42 7.80 21.65
C SER A 156 -13.25 8.62 22.18
N LEU A 157 -12.74 9.58 21.38
CA LEU A 157 -11.62 10.47 21.71
C LEU A 157 -12.06 11.80 22.28
N LEU A 158 -13.35 12.14 22.21
CA LEU A 158 -13.86 13.43 22.68
C LEU A 158 -13.51 13.65 24.15
N GLY A 159 -12.93 14.80 24.45
CA GLY A 159 -12.49 15.17 25.80
C GLY A 159 -11.29 14.37 26.33
N LYS A 160 -10.60 13.60 25.51
CA LYS A 160 -9.42 12.81 25.92
C LYS A 160 -8.15 13.31 25.24
N PRO A 161 -6.99 13.28 25.93
CA PRO A 161 -5.72 13.54 25.29
C PRO A 161 -5.38 12.45 24.25
N VAL A 162 -4.92 12.87 23.09
CA VAL A 162 -4.56 11.98 21.96
C VAL A 162 -3.19 12.38 21.42
N TYR A 163 -2.33 11.40 21.19
CA TYR A 163 -1.09 11.61 20.45
C TYR A 163 -1.34 11.61 18.95
N ILE A 164 -1.11 12.74 18.30
CA ILE A 164 -1.29 12.90 16.87
C ILE A 164 0.07 12.90 16.18
N LEU A 165 0.26 11.95 15.28
CA LEU A 165 1.46 11.82 14.46
C LEU A 165 1.17 12.40 13.07
N ASP A 166 1.80 13.54 12.79
CA ASP A 166 1.76 14.17 11.46
C ASP A 166 3.15 14.18 10.85
N VAL A 167 3.22 13.84 9.57
CA VAL A 167 4.49 13.76 8.85
C VAL A 167 4.77 15.03 8.05
N TYR A 168 3.74 15.82 7.80
CA TYR A 168 3.80 16.88 6.79
C TYR A 168 3.91 18.29 7.34
N ASN A 169 3.72 18.50 8.64
CA ASN A 169 3.56 19.87 9.15
C ASN A 169 4.30 20.14 10.46
N ARG A 170 5.61 20.39 10.36
CA ARG A 170 6.44 20.77 11.52
C ARG A 170 6.09 22.16 12.06
N GLU A 171 5.60 23.06 11.23
CA GLU A 171 5.36 24.46 11.57
C GLU A 171 4.12 24.70 12.44
N GLN A 172 3.25 23.71 12.58
CA GLN A 172 2.00 23.81 13.35
C GLN A 172 2.09 23.24 14.78
N PHE A 173 3.23 22.75 15.19
CA PHE A 173 3.40 22.23 16.54
C PHE A 173 3.77 23.33 17.51
N LYS A 174 3.22 23.27 18.74
CA LYS A 174 3.54 24.19 19.81
C LYS A 174 5.00 24.02 20.22
N ASP A 175 5.48 22.79 20.23
CA ASP A 175 6.85 22.45 20.54
C ASP A 175 7.23 21.11 19.90
N THR A 176 8.52 20.81 19.82
CA THR A 176 9.02 19.57 19.25
C THR A 176 10.04 18.94 20.17
N VAL A 177 9.94 17.62 20.35
CA VAL A 177 10.88 16.83 21.13
C VAL A 177 11.57 15.84 20.22
N LEU A 178 12.90 15.80 20.28
CA LEU A 178 13.66 14.77 19.59
C LEU A 178 13.54 13.44 20.35
N THR A 179 13.03 12.43 19.66
CA THR A 179 12.91 11.08 20.18
C THR A 179 13.80 10.14 19.37
N PRO A 180 14.13 8.94 19.87
CA PRO A 180 14.87 7.94 19.08
C PRO A 180 14.22 7.53 17.76
N ILE A 181 12.94 7.85 17.59
CA ILE A 181 12.20 7.62 16.34
C ILE A 181 12.12 8.87 15.44
N GLY A 182 12.76 9.97 15.85
CA GLY A 182 12.77 11.25 15.15
C GLY A 182 12.11 12.38 15.95
N TRP A 183 11.92 13.52 15.31
CA TRP A 183 11.23 14.66 15.87
C TRP A 183 9.75 14.37 16.05
N VAL A 184 9.23 14.55 17.25
CA VAL A 184 7.81 14.48 17.58
C VAL A 184 7.35 15.86 18.02
N GLY A 185 6.41 16.42 17.26
CA GLY A 185 5.78 17.68 17.62
C GLY A 185 4.48 17.46 18.38
N TYR A 186 4.13 18.40 19.24
CA TYR A 186 2.83 18.42 19.89
C TYR A 186 2.16 19.79 19.78
N ARG A 187 0.85 19.78 19.75
CA ARG A 187 0.00 20.97 19.86
C ARG A 187 -1.28 20.62 20.62
N TYR A 188 -1.85 21.62 21.25
CA TYR A 188 -3.21 21.49 21.75
C TYR A 188 -4.18 21.94 20.64
N ASP A 189 -5.14 21.13 20.31
CA ASP A 189 -6.18 21.46 19.34
C ASP A 189 -7.53 21.46 20.04
N SER A 190 -8.19 22.60 20.07
CA SER A 190 -9.50 22.79 20.70
C SER A 190 -10.64 22.10 19.91
N ALA A 191 -10.39 21.64 18.70
CA ALA A 191 -11.39 20.95 17.90
C ALA A 191 -11.81 19.58 18.50
N TYR A 192 -11.04 19.08 19.47
CA TYR A 192 -11.31 17.81 20.17
C TYR A 192 -11.41 18.00 21.70
N ALA A 193 -11.51 19.24 22.17
CA ALA A 193 -11.71 19.56 23.58
C ALA A 193 -13.21 19.63 23.92
#